data_df172c7998f2f3043e29909b8fb97d76
#
_entry.id   df172c7998f2f3043e29909b8fb97d76
#
_cell.length_a   1.000
_cell.length_b   1.000
_cell.length_c   1.000
_cell.angle_alpha   90.00
_cell.angle_beta   90.00
_cell.angle_gamma   90.00
#
_symmetry.space_group_name_H-M   'P 1'
#
loop_
_entity.id
_entity.type
_entity.pdbx_description
1 polymer ?
#
loop_
_entity_poly.entity_id
_entity_poly.type
_entity_poly.pdbx_seq_one_letter_code
_entity_poly.pdbx_strand_id
1 'polypeptide(L)'
;MTRRRKIQILSLGAAAIAVLGGTTASGYALAGKYRADLEYTYRRALSDLGDCVSNMETMLQKAEYAGTARQINGISAKLMEESSGAKASLASLPLSSAELGNISRFIAQVGDYSLALATRVNSGETITDADYETLASMREYAGMFREELDSVQERFEDGSLSIGQTELFLDNLEHESVPVFGDNF
;
A
#
# COMPACT_ATOMS: atom_id res chain seq x y z
N MET A 1 41.43 53.29 -1.98
CA MET A 1 40.71 52.32 -2.83
C MET A 1 40.10 53.08 -3.99
N THR A 2 40.53 52.80 -5.22
CA THR A 2 40.06 53.46 -6.43
C THR A 2 38.59 53.19 -6.71
N ARG A 3 37.86 54.20 -7.15
CA ARG A 3 36.40 54.13 -7.44
C ARG A 3 36.00 52.94 -8.33
N ARG A 4 36.91 52.54 -9.23
CA ARG A 4 36.75 51.34 -10.08
C ARG A 4 36.72 50.01 -9.28
N ARG A 5 37.56 49.86 -8.26
CA ARG A 5 37.57 48.64 -7.43
C ARG A 5 36.26 48.48 -6.59
N LYS A 6 35.72 49.60 -6.11
CA LYS A 6 34.43 49.57 -5.38
C LYS A 6 33.26 49.12 -6.29
N ILE A 7 33.23 49.58 -7.53
CA ILE A 7 32.20 49.22 -8.51
C ILE A 7 32.33 47.74 -8.88
N GLN A 8 33.54 47.25 -9.08
CA GLN A 8 33.78 45.82 -9.38
C GLN A 8 33.35 44.88 -8.21
N ILE A 9 33.66 45.26 -6.99
CA ILE A 9 33.27 44.48 -5.80
C ILE A 9 31.74 44.49 -5.64
N LEU A 10 31.07 45.65 -5.87
CA LEU A 10 29.63 45.77 -5.79
C LEU A 10 28.93 44.92 -6.88
N SER A 11 29.43 44.97 -8.12
CA SER A 11 28.84 44.21 -9.23
C SER A 11 29.06 42.69 -9.06
N LEU A 12 30.22 42.27 -8.54
CA LEU A 12 30.49 40.85 -8.23
C LEU A 12 29.61 40.37 -7.07
N GLY A 13 29.40 41.17 -6.03
CA GLY A 13 28.51 40.89 -4.92
C GLY A 13 27.04 40.77 -5.36
N ALA A 14 26.57 41.70 -6.20
CA ALA A 14 25.23 41.64 -6.77
C ALA A 14 25.01 40.42 -7.66
N ALA A 15 26.01 40.04 -8.48
CA ALA A 15 25.94 38.84 -9.31
C ALA A 15 25.91 37.57 -8.46
N ALA A 16 26.72 37.50 -7.39
CA ALA A 16 26.74 36.35 -6.46
C ALA A 16 25.38 36.22 -5.73
N ILE A 17 24.78 37.30 -5.27
CA ILE A 17 23.47 37.29 -4.63
C ILE A 17 22.36 36.86 -5.63
N ALA A 18 22.43 37.32 -6.88
CA ALA A 18 21.48 36.92 -7.92
C ALA A 18 21.55 35.42 -8.25
N VAL A 19 22.76 34.86 -8.33
CA VAL A 19 22.98 33.43 -8.56
C VAL A 19 22.51 32.61 -7.37
N LEU A 20 22.88 32.99 -6.14
CA LEU A 20 22.46 32.31 -4.92
C LEU A 20 20.93 32.41 -4.72
N GLY A 21 20.33 33.55 -4.98
CA GLY A 21 18.87 33.74 -4.91
C GLY A 21 18.12 32.94 -5.97
N GLY A 22 18.66 32.88 -7.20
CA GLY A 22 18.07 32.08 -8.29
C GLY A 22 18.15 30.57 -8.04
N THR A 23 19.26 30.07 -7.52
CA THR A 23 19.42 28.62 -7.20
C THR A 23 18.58 28.21 -6.01
N THR A 24 18.44 29.04 -4.98
CA THR A 24 17.55 28.76 -3.85
C THR A 24 16.08 28.76 -4.26
N ALA A 25 15.62 29.73 -5.03
CA ALA A 25 14.23 29.81 -5.50
C ALA A 25 13.86 28.60 -6.40
N SER A 26 14.75 28.22 -7.32
CA SER A 26 14.55 27.03 -8.15
C SER A 26 14.61 25.72 -7.34
N GLY A 27 15.45 25.65 -6.31
CA GLY A 27 15.53 24.51 -5.39
C GLY A 27 14.24 24.33 -4.60
N TYR A 28 13.64 25.41 -4.07
CA TYR A 28 12.35 25.35 -3.36
C TYR A 28 11.18 24.99 -4.30
N ALA A 29 11.16 25.50 -5.52
CA ALA A 29 10.14 25.17 -6.50
C ALA A 29 10.23 23.68 -6.91
N LEU A 30 11.44 23.17 -7.09
CA LEU A 30 11.68 21.76 -7.41
C LEU A 30 11.31 20.85 -6.24
N ALA A 31 11.66 21.19 -5.01
CA ALA A 31 11.29 20.46 -3.81
C ALA A 31 9.77 20.41 -3.61
N GLY A 32 9.05 21.53 -3.88
CA GLY A 32 7.60 21.59 -3.85
C GLY A 32 6.96 20.66 -4.88
N LYS A 33 7.50 20.60 -6.09
CA LYS A 33 7.03 19.69 -7.14
C LYS A 33 7.25 18.24 -6.77
N TYR A 34 8.43 17.87 -6.27
CA TYR A 34 8.72 16.51 -5.82
C TYR A 34 7.81 16.07 -4.67
N ARG A 35 7.50 16.97 -3.74
CA ARG A 35 6.54 16.67 -2.68
C ARG A 35 5.14 16.39 -3.23
N ALA A 36 4.66 17.21 -4.15
CA ALA A 36 3.34 17.02 -4.76
C ALA A 36 3.28 15.70 -5.59
N ASP A 37 4.33 15.39 -6.34
CA ASP A 37 4.42 14.14 -7.11
C ASP A 37 4.47 12.91 -6.18
N LEU A 38 5.19 13.01 -5.06
CA LEU A 38 5.25 11.94 -4.05
C LEU A 38 3.90 11.75 -3.37
N GLU A 39 3.23 12.84 -3.00
CA GLU A 39 1.90 12.81 -2.39
C GLU A 39 0.85 12.19 -3.34
N TYR A 40 0.89 12.55 -4.61
CA TYR A 40 0.01 11.95 -5.62
C TYR A 40 0.27 10.43 -5.76
N THR A 41 1.53 10.03 -5.83
CA THR A 41 1.91 8.61 -5.94
C THR A 41 1.45 7.82 -4.72
N TYR A 42 1.61 8.40 -3.53
CA TYR A 42 1.17 7.81 -2.29
C TYR A 42 -0.36 7.61 -2.22
N ARG A 43 -1.12 8.67 -2.52
CA ARG A 43 -2.59 8.61 -2.57
C ARG A 43 -3.07 7.53 -3.54
N ARG A 44 -2.46 7.46 -4.71
CA ARG A 44 -2.79 6.47 -5.70
C ARG A 44 -2.49 5.05 -5.21
N ALA A 45 -1.31 4.82 -4.66
CA ALA A 45 -0.92 3.50 -4.15
C ALA A 45 -1.84 3.05 -3.00
N LEU A 46 -2.26 3.96 -2.11
CA LEU A 46 -3.22 3.69 -1.04
C LEU A 46 -4.60 3.34 -1.60
N SER A 47 -5.09 4.10 -2.57
CA SER A 47 -6.37 3.83 -3.24
C SER A 47 -6.35 2.49 -3.95
N ASP A 48 -5.30 2.21 -4.74
CA ASP A 48 -5.14 0.95 -5.47
C ASP A 48 -5.06 -0.25 -4.49
N LEU A 49 -4.40 -0.07 -3.31
CA LEU A 49 -4.35 -1.09 -2.25
C LEU A 49 -5.74 -1.32 -1.63
N GLY A 50 -6.47 -0.25 -1.31
CA GLY A 50 -7.82 -0.31 -0.77
C GLY A 50 -8.79 -1.04 -1.71
N ASP A 51 -8.71 -0.75 -3.02
CA ASP A 51 -9.51 -1.42 -4.04
C ASP A 51 -9.19 -2.92 -4.10
N CYS A 52 -7.91 -3.30 -4.09
CA CYS A 52 -7.51 -4.71 -4.07
C CYS A 52 -8.02 -5.43 -2.83
N VAL A 53 -7.90 -4.83 -1.63
CA VAL A 53 -8.37 -5.44 -0.38
C VAL A 53 -9.89 -5.56 -0.36
N SER A 54 -10.62 -4.57 -0.83
CA SER A 54 -12.08 -4.61 -0.97
C SER A 54 -12.54 -5.72 -1.92
N ASN A 55 -11.83 -5.89 -3.04
CA ASN A 55 -12.07 -6.97 -3.97
C ASN A 55 -11.76 -8.34 -3.36
N MET A 56 -10.66 -8.46 -2.58
CA MET A 56 -10.35 -9.69 -1.84
C MET A 56 -11.46 -10.05 -0.86
N GLU A 57 -11.93 -9.10 -0.04
CA GLU A 57 -13.04 -9.31 0.90
C GLU A 57 -14.27 -9.86 0.16
N THR A 58 -14.64 -9.23 -0.96
CA THR A 58 -15.77 -9.65 -1.80
C THR A 58 -15.58 -11.06 -2.38
N MET A 59 -14.36 -11.40 -2.81
CA MET A 59 -14.08 -12.73 -3.36
C MET A 59 -14.05 -13.79 -2.27
N LEU A 60 -13.51 -13.50 -1.08
CA LEU A 60 -13.53 -14.37 0.08
C LEU A 60 -14.98 -14.63 0.54
N GLN A 61 -15.82 -13.61 0.56
CA GLN A 61 -17.24 -13.77 0.84
C GLN A 61 -17.93 -14.73 -0.15
N LYS A 62 -17.62 -14.61 -1.45
CA LYS A 62 -18.15 -15.53 -2.46
C LYS A 62 -17.62 -16.95 -2.30
N ALA A 63 -16.37 -17.09 -1.83
CA ALA A 63 -15.73 -18.38 -1.62
C ALA A 63 -16.44 -19.19 -0.51
N GLU A 64 -16.93 -18.53 0.53
CA GLU A 64 -17.71 -19.16 1.62
C GLU A 64 -18.97 -19.90 1.13
N TYR A 65 -19.50 -19.51 -0.04
CA TYR A 65 -20.70 -20.12 -0.64
C TYR A 65 -20.40 -20.92 -1.91
N ALA A 66 -19.15 -21.06 -2.27
CA ALA A 66 -18.74 -21.77 -3.47
C ALA A 66 -18.70 -23.28 -3.22
N GLY A 67 -19.58 -24.04 -3.90
CA GLY A 67 -19.69 -25.51 -3.75
C GLY A 67 -19.14 -26.30 -4.93
N THR A 68 -18.57 -25.65 -5.96
CA THR A 68 -18.09 -26.35 -7.16
C THR A 68 -16.65 -25.99 -7.49
N ALA A 69 -15.89 -26.94 -8.06
CA ALA A 69 -14.52 -26.72 -8.51
C ALA A 69 -14.39 -25.51 -9.47
N ARG A 70 -15.36 -25.34 -10.34
CA ARG A 70 -15.37 -24.21 -11.28
C ARG A 70 -15.48 -22.85 -10.57
N GLN A 71 -16.34 -22.76 -9.55
CA GLN A 71 -16.50 -21.53 -8.75
C GLN A 71 -15.20 -21.23 -7.98
N ILE A 72 -14.66 -22.23 -7.29
CA ILE A 72 -13.41 -22.08 -6.53
C ILE A 72 -12.27 -21.65 -7.43
N ASN A 73 -12.08 -22.28 -8.59
CA ASN A 73 -11.01 -21.89 -9.51
C ASN A 73 -11.15 -20.45 -10.00
N GLY A 74 -12.39 -20.03 -10.32
CA GLY A 74 -12.63 -18.65 -10.73
C GLY A 74 -12.36 -17.63 -9.63
N ILE A 75 -12.74 -17.93 -8.40
CA ILE A 75 -12.52 -17.09 -7.22
C ILE A 75 -11.02 -17.07 -6.87
N SER A 76 -10.36 -18.22 -6.85
CA SER A 76 -8.93 -18.32 -6.55
C SER A 76 -8.08 -17.55 -7.55
N ALA A 77 -8.40 -17.61 -8.83
CA ALA A 77 -7.70 -16.83 -9.84
C ALA A 77 -7.84 -15.31 -9.57
N LYS A 78 -9.03 -14.86 -9.17
CA LYS A 78 -9.25 -13.46 -8.81
C LYS A 78 -8.52 -13.07 -7.52
N LEU A 79 -8.56 -13.89 -6.49
CA LEU A 79 -7.82 -13.64 -5.24
C LEU A 79 -6.31 -13.55 -5.48
N MET A 80 -5.76 -14.37 -6.36
CA MET A 80 -4.35 -14.28 -6.76
C MET A 80 -4.04 -12.98 -7.53
N GLU A 81 -4.92 -12.56 -8.44
CA GLU A 81 -4.81 -11.29 -9.16
C GLU A 81 -4.79 -10.11 -8.18
N GLU A 82 -5.77 -10.05 -7.27
CA GLU A 82 -5.87 -8.99 -6.27
C GLU A 82 -4.69 -9.01 -5.27
N SER A 83 -4.25 -10.20 -4.85
CA SER A 83 -3.06 -10.35 -4.00
C SER A 83 -1.80 -9.80 -4.68
N SER A 84 -1.65 -10.06 -5.98
CA SER A 84 -0.52 -9.53 -6.76
C SER A 84 -0.59 -8.00 -6.93
N GLY A 85 -1.79 -7.47 -7.18
CA GLY A 85 -2.05 -6.04 -7.26
C GLY A 85 -1.77 -5.34 -5.92
N ALA A 86 -2.28 -5.88 -4.83
CA ALA A 86 -2.06 -5.35 -3.48
C ALA A 86 -0.57 -5.35 -3.11
N LYS A 87 0.19 -6.41 -3.44
CA LYS A 87 1.65 -6.43 -3.24
C LYS A 87 2.36 -5.34 -4.04
N ALA A 88 1.94 -5.07 -5.28
CA ALA A 88 2.53 -4.03 -6.11
C ALA A 88 2.22 -2.62 -5.56
N SER A 89 0.98 -2.39 -5.12
CA SER A 89 0.56 -1.13 -4.49
C SER A 89 1.32 -0.89 -3.19
N LEU A 90 1.45 -1.93 -2.35
CA LEU A 90 2.20 -1.89 -1.10
C LEU A 90 3.68 -1.55 -1.33
N ALA A 91 4.31 -2.15 -2.36
CA ALA A 91 5.70 -1.86 -2.72
C ALA A 91 5.91 -0.43 -3.26
N SER A 92 4.85 0.25 -3.67
CA SER A 92 4.89 1.63 -4.15
C SER A 92 4.74 2.66 -3.02
N LEU A 93 4.38 2.21 -1.81
CA LEU A 93 4.32 3.06 -0.63
C LEU A 93 5.73 3.34 -0.10
N PRO A 94 6.07 4.58 0.28
CA PRO A 94 7.37 4.95 0.82
C PRO A 94 7.48 4.56 2.32
N LEU A 95 7.19 3.31 2.64
CA LEU A 95 7.18 2.76 3.99
C LEU A 95 8.33 1.79 4.19
N SER A 96 8.82 1.65 5.41
CA SER A 96 9.86 0.67 5.70
C SER A 96 9.30 -0.76 5.60
N SER A 97 10.14 -1.71 5.19
CA SER A 97 9.75 -3.11 5.05
C SER A 97 9.35 -3.76 6.38
N ALA A 98 9.75 -3.18 7.52
CA ALA A 98 9.35 -3.64 8.84
C ALA A 98 7.88 -3.29 9.12
N GLU A 99 7.44 -2.09 8.75
CA GLU A 99 6.09 -1.57 8.99
C GLU A 99 5.02 -2.24 8.13
N LEU A 100 5.43 -2.90 7.05
CA LEU A 100 4.53 -3.59 6.12
C LEU A 100 4.51 -5.12 6.28
N GLY A 101 5.24 -5.64 7.27
CA GLY A 101 5.48 -7.08 7.42
C GLY A 101 4.19 -7.89 7.58
N ASN A 102 3.30 -7.47 8.45
CA ASN A 102 2.05 -8.18 8.72
C ASN A 102 1.06 -8.07 7.58
N ILE A 103 0.92 -6.87 7.01
CA ILE A 103 0.05 -6.61 5.85
C ILE A 103 0.52 -7.44 4.65
N SER A 104 1.81 -7.40 4.35
CA SER A 104 2.42 -8.18 3.27
C SER A 104 2.23 -9.69 3.48
N ARG A 105 2.34 -10.16 4.73
CA ARG A 105 2.11 -11.56 5.09
C ARG A 105 0.65 -11.95 4.85
N PHE A 106 -0.31 -11.15 5.30
CA PHE A 106 -1.73 -11.41 5.05
C PHE A 106 -2.04 -11.50 3.56
N ILE A 107 -1.62 -10.51 2.78
CA ILE A 107 -1.81 -10.51 1.32
C ILE A 107 -1.20 -11.76 0.67
N ALA A 108 0.00 -12.17 1.12
CA ALA A 108 0.63 -13.40 0.64
C ALA A 108 -0.19 -14.64 1.00
N GLN A 109 -0.64 -14.74 2.25
CA GLN A 109 -1.45 -15.89 2.72
C GLN A 109 -2.75 -16.04 1.95
N VAL A 110 -3.44 -14.94 1.63
CA VAL A 110 -4.67 -14.99 0.79
C VAL A 110 -4.35 -15.56 -0.60
N GLY A 111 -3.28 -15.12 -1.23
CA GLY A 111 -2.86 -15.62 -2.55
C GLY A 111 -2.46 -17.10 -2.50
N ASP A 112 -1.61 -17.47 -1.55
CA ASP A 112 -1.06 -18.83 -1.41
C ASP A 112 -2.16 -19.83 -1.04
N TYR A 113 -3.05 -19.48 -0.10
CA TYR A 113 -4.19 -20.31 0.27
C TYR A 113 -5.15 -20.52 -0.91
N SER A 114 -5.43 -19.46 -1.66
CA SER A 114 -6.29 -19.54 -2.84
C SER A 114 -5.73 -20.50 -3.90
N LEU A 115 -4.42 -20.47 -4.12
CA LEU A 115 -3.74 -21.38 -5.03
C LEU A 115 -3.78 -22.82 -4.53
N ALA A 116 -3.52 -23.05 -3.25
CA ALA A 116 -3.57 -24.36 -2.62
C ALA A 116 -4.98 -24.97 -2.70
N LEU A 117 -6.01 -24.15 -2.38
CA LEU A 117 -7.41 -24.60 -2.46
C LEU A 117 -7.81 -24.97 -3.90
N ALA A 118 -7.45 -24.16 -4.89
CA ALA A 118 -7.70 -24.46 -6.30
C ALA A 118 -7.00 -25.75 -6.73
N THR A 119 -5.75 -25.97 -6.29
CA THR A 119 -4.97 -27.16 -6.61
C THR A 119 -5.62 -28.41 -6.05
N ARG A 120 -6.05 -28.40 -4.77
CA ARG A 120 -6.72 -29.53 -4.11
C ARG A 120 -8.04 -29.88 -4.80
N VAL A 121 -8.88 -28.88 -5.09
CA VAL A 121 -10.16 -29.08 -5.77
C VAL A 121 -9.97 -29.63 -7.20
N ASN A 122 -8.92 -29.21 -7.91
CA ASN A 122 -8.57 -29.75 -9.22
C ASN A 122 -8.04 -31.20 -9.15
N SER A 123 -7.48 -31.60 -8.03
CA SER A 123 -7.08 -32.98 -7.77
C SER A 123 -8.25 -33.91 -7.38
N GLY A 124 -9.46 -33.34 -7.29
CA GLY A 124 -10.68 -34.08 -6.94
C GLY A 124 -10.99 -34.10 -5.44
N GLU A 125 -10.28 -33.31 -4.64
CA GLU A 125 -10.56 -33.15 -3.21
C GLU A 125 -11.78 -32.26 -3.02
N THR A 126 -12.52 -32.49 -1.95
CA THR A 126 -13.65 -31.65 -1.55
C THR A 126 -13.20 -30.55 -0.60
N ILE A 127 -13.89 -29.41 -0.68
CA ILE A 127 -13.70 -28.32 0.29
C ILE A 127 -14.23 -28.83 1.64
N THR A 128 -13.46 -28.61 2.68
CA THR A 128 -13.79 -29.02 4.05
C THR A 128 -14.40 -27.85 4.83
N ASP A 129 -15.07 -28.16 5.96
CA ASP A 129 -15.58 -27.13 6.87
C ASP A 129 -14.44 -26.23 7.39
N ALA A 130 -13.26 -26.80 7.63
CA ALA A 130 -12.07 -26.02 8.02
C ALA A 130 -11.62 -25.05 6.93
N ASP A 131 -11.80 -25.37 5.66
CA ASP A 131 -11.52 -24.44 4.55
C ASP A 131 -12.50 -23.26 4.58
N TYR A 132 -13.77 -23.50 4.82
CA TYR A 132 -14.76 -22.43 4.95
C TYR A 132 -14.51 -21.54 6.17
N GLU A 133 -14.11 -22.11 7.31
CA GLU A 133 -13.71 -21.35 8.50
C GLU A 133 -12.47 -20.48 8.21
N THR A 134 -11.51 -21.00 7.48
CA THR A 134 -10.31 -20.25 7.06
C THR A 134 -10.67 -19.09 6.14
N LEU A 135 -11.52 -19.34 5.14
CA LEU A 135 -11.97 -18.28 4.21
C LEU A 135 -12.76 -17.20 4.95
N ALA A 136 -13.63 -17.58 5.91
CA ALA A 136 -14.38 -16.63 6.73
C ALA A 136 -13.45 -15.77 7.60
N SER A 137 -12.43 -16.37 8.21
CA SER A 137 -11.44 -15.64 9.02
C SER A 137 -10.60 -14.70 8.17
N MET A 138 -10.20 -15.12 6.97
CA MET A 138 -9.50 -14.25 6.01
C MET A 138 -10.38 -13.08 5.57
N ARG A 139 -11.67 -13.30 5.34
CA ARG A 139 -12.64 -12.25 4.98
C ARG A 139 -12.78 -11.22 6.11
N GLU A 140 -12.93 -11.68 7.34
CA GLU A 140 -13.06 -10.80 8.51
C GLU A 140 -11.82 -9.91 8.64
N TYR A 141 -10.63 -10.48 8.50
CA TYR A 141 -9.39 -9.72 8.53
C TYR A 141 -9.28 -8.73 7.34
N ALA A 142 -9.68 -9.14 6.14
CA ALA A 142 -9.72 -8.26 4.98
C ALA A 142 -10.68 -7.06 5.21
N GLY A 143 -11.83 -7.29 5.84
CA GLY A 143 -12.79 -6.24 6.19
C GLY A 143 -12.21 -5.23 7.20
N MET A 144 -11.58 -5.71 8.27
CA MET A 144 -10.90 -4.84 9.24
C MET A 144 -9.79 -4.02 8.58
N PHE A 145 -8.98 -4.66 7.74
CA PHE A 145 -7.90 -3.99 7.04
C PHE A 145 -8.41 -2.93 6.04
N ARG A 146 -9.51 -3.21 5.33
CA ARG A 146 -10.16 -2.23 4.45
C ARG A 146 -10.65 -1.01 5.23
N GLU A 147 -11.32 -1.19 6.36
CA GLU A 147 -11.80 -0.09 7.20
C GLU A 147 -10.66 0.80 7.67
N GLU A 148 -9.53 0.21 7.98
CA GLU A 148 -8.33 0.92 8.41
C GLU A 148 -7.71 1.72 7.24
N LEU A 149 -7.63 1.13 6.06
CA LEU A 149 -7.17 1.81 4.84
C LEU A 149 -8.09 2.99 4.48
N ASP A 150 -9.41 2.81 4.58
CA ASP A 150 -10.40 3.86 4.33
C ASP A 150 -10.19 5.04 5.32
N SER A 151 -9.95 4.73 6.60
CA SER A 151 -9.66 5.74 7.63
C SER A 151 -8.36 6.52 7.34
N VAL A 152 -7.30 5.81 6.90
CA VAL A 152 -6.04 6.44 6.49
C VAL A 152 -6.24 7.35 5.30
N GLN A 153 -6.98 6.88 4.29
CA GLN A 153 -7.25 7.64 3.08
C GLN A 153 -8.06 8.92 3.38
N GLU A 154 -9.12 8.83 4.19
CA GLU A 154 -9.94 9.97 4.60
C GLU A 154 -9.10 11.02 5.33
N ARG A 155 -8.27 10.61 6.29
CA ARG A 155 -7.38 11.50 7.02
C ARG A 155 -6.28 12.11 6.17
N PHE A 156 -5.91 11.46 5.10
CA PHE A 156 -4.95 11.97 4.13
C PHE A 156 -5.62 13.01 3.19
N GLU A 157 -6.89 12.81 2.85
CA GLU A 157 -7.66 13.70 2.00
C GLU A 157 -8.06 15.00 2.73
N ASP A 158 -8.40 14.91 4.00
CA ASP A 158 -8.76 16.09 4.83
C ASP A 158 -7.53 16.87 5.32
N GLY A 159 -6.31 16.36 5.04
CA GLY A 159 -5.05 16.98 5.41
C GLY A 159 -4.66 16.82 6.89
N SER A 160 -5.37 16.03 7.66
CA SER A 160 -5.05 15.73 9.06
C SER A 160 -3.86 14.77 9.21
N LEU A 161 -3.53 14.03 8.12
CA LEU A 161 -2.40 13.12 8.06
C LEU A 161 -1.43 13.57 6.95
N SER A 162 -0.15 13.71 7.29
CA SER A 162 0.93 13.95 6.31
C SER A 162 1.71 12.66 6.05
N ILE A 163 2.44 12.60 4.92
CA ILE A 163 3.26 11.44 4.52
C ILE A 163 4.16 10.94 5.66
N GLY A 164 4.82 11.85 6.41
CA GLY A 164 5.70 11.47 7.52
C GLY A 164 4.98 11.01 8.80
N GLN A 165 3.66 11.18 8.89
CA GLN A 165 2.85 10.71 10.02
C GLN A 165 2.15 9.39 9.70
N THR A 166 2.05 9.04 8.43
CA THR A 166 1.44 7.78 7.97
C THR A 166 2.28 6.57 8.39
N GLU A 167 3.61 6.72 8.48
CA GLU A 167 4.51 5.72 9.05
C GLU A 167 4.09 5.33 10.47
N LEU A 168 3.85 6.31 11.34
CA LEU A 168 3.43 6.09 12.73
C LEU A 168 2.03 5.48 12.87
N PHE A 169 1.17 5.68 11.88
CA PHE A 169 -0.19 5.15 11.90
C PHE A 169 -0.24 3.68 11.48
N LEU A 170 0.52 3.33 10.45
CA LEU A 170 0.64 1.95 9.98
C LEU A 170 1.44 1.05 10.94
N ASP A 171 2.35 1.63 11.74
CA ASP A 171 3.04 0.94 12.83
C ASP A 171 2.05 0.44 13.91
N ASN A 172 0.94 1.13 14.13
CA ASN A 172 -0.11 0.67 15.04
C ASN A 172 -0.89 -0.54 14.48
N LEU A 173 -0.98 -0.71 13.16
CA LEU A 173 -1.57 -1.89 12.53
C LEU A 173 -0.70 -3.15 12.70
N GLU A 174 0.60 -2.99 12.89
CA GLU A 174 1.53 -4.10 13.14
C GLU A 174 1.34 -4.75 14.52
N HIS A 175 0.75 -4.04 15.48
CA HIS A 175 0.54 -4.57 16.83
C HIS A 175 -0.66 -5.50 16.93
N GLU A 176 -1.57 -5.52 15.96
CA GLU A 176 -2.57 -6.56 15.83
C GLU A 176 -1.95 -7.77 15.11
N SER A 177 -1.69 -8.83 15.87
CA SER A 177 -1.13 -10.06 15.33
C SER A 177 -2.02 -10.63 14.22
N VAL A 178 -1.51 -10.61 12.98
CA VAL A 178 -2.17 -11.32 11.86
C VAL A 178 -2.31 -12.79 12.24
N PRO A 179 -3.51 -13.35 12.27
CA PRO A 179 -3.71 -14.77 12.50
C PRO A 179 -2.93 -15.57 11.46
N VAL A 180 -2.29 -16.65 11.87
CA VAL A 180 -1.67 -17.60 10.94
C VAL A 180 -2.81 -18.40 10.33
N PHE A 181 -3.12 -18.15 9.06
CA PHE A 181 -4.14 -18.88 8.32
C PHE A 181 -3.51 -20.16 7.76
N GLY A 182 -3.81 -21.30 8.38
CA GLY A 182 -3.47 -22.62 7.89
C GLY A 182 -2.01 -23.02 8.04
N ASP A 183 -1.66 -23.66 9.16
CA ASP A 183 -0.33 -24.25 9.40
C ASP A 183 -0.07 -25.55 8.61
N ASN A 184 -0.90 -25.91 7.63
CA ASN A 184 -0.83 -27.17 6.90
C ASN A 184 -0.73 -26.95 5.37
N PHE A 185 0.37 -26.34 4.94
CA PHE A 185 0.76 -26.36 3.52
C PHE A 185 1.99 -27.21 3.31
#